data_f79830c131e60273f9d64c1d91c61546
#
_entry.id   f79830c131e60273f9d64c1d91c61546
#
_cell.length_a   1.000
_cell.length_b   1.000
_cell.length_c   1.000
_cell.angle_alpha   90.00
_cell.angle_beta   90.00
_cell.angle_gamma   90.00
#
_symmetry.space_group_name_H-M   'P 1'
#
loop_
_entity.id
_entity.type
_entity.pdbx_description
1 polymer ?
#
loop_
_entity_poly.entity_id
_entity_poly.type
_entity_poly.pdbx_seq_one_letter_code
_entity_poly.pdbx_strand_id
1 'polypeptide(L)'
;MKPYYQDKWVTIYHGDCREILPQLPSHSADLLETDPPYNVGKDYGIYKDNLKKADYWALASWLVSESKRLTDGKINLVLGSYGDILRGWWNLLPEAKLIIVKMGAISRNCAKNLFLQYHCVLTTVPSNQKIPDLWEDIRWPGEGYFFNEERFGHPAMTPERLGRKLTSCFTPELGTIIDPFCGVGTIPVAAKSVNRHSIGIEIEEKYCEIAARRCSQEVMELKV
;
A
#
# COMPACT_ATOMS: atom_id res chain seq x y z
N MET A 1 -6.22 21.73 6.12
CA MET A 1 -6.37 20.43 6.84
C MET A 1 -5.18 20.26 7.80
N LYS A 2 -5.42 19.88 9.06
CA LYS A 2 -4.34 19.70 10.07
C LYS A 2 -3.89 18.22 10.03
N PRO A 3 -2.59 17.92 9.86
CA PRO A 3 -2.10 16.56 9.94
C PRO A 3 -2.18 16.01 11.37
N TYR A 4 -2.35 14.70 11.48
CA TYR A 4 -2.22 13.94 12.73
C TYR A 4 -0.75 13.82 13.14
N TYR A 5 0.12 13.58 12.15
CA TYR A 5 1.58 13.56 12.30
C TYR A 5 2.23 14.21 11.09
N GLN A 6 3.35 14.90 11.31
CA GLN A 6 4.16 15.46 10.23
C GLN A 6 5.63 15.57 10.67
N ASP A 7 6.51 15.10 9.80
CA ASP A 7 7.95 15.41 9.86
C ASP A 7 8.45 15.89 8.48
N LYS A 8 9.75 15.87 8.26
CA LYS A 8 10.35 16.27 6.97
C LYS A 8 9.87 15.40 5.80
N TRP A 9 9.61 14.10 6.04
CA TRP A 9 9.39 13.09 5.01
C TRP A 9 7.96 12.59 4.93
N VAL A 10 7.26 12.60 6.05
CA VAL A 10 5.98 11.94 6.21
C VAL A 10 4.93 12.92 6.73
N THR A 11 3.77 12.90 6.10
CA THR A 11 2.54 13.51 6.62
C THR A 11 1.47 12.45 6.76
N ILE A 12 0.85 12.31 7.93
CA ILE A 12 -0.27 11.39 8.17
C ILE A 12 -1.51 12.20 8.49
N TYR A 13 -2.61 11.88 7.83
CA TYR A 13 -3.92 12.42 8.13
C TYR A 13 -4.82 11.34 8.71
N HIS A 14 -5.51 11.66 9.80
CA HIS A 14 -6.56 10.83 10.35
C HIS A 14 -7.90 11.20 9.72
N GLY A 15 -8.58 10.22 9.11
CA GLY A 15 -9.90 10.40 8.52
C GLY A 15 -10.16 9.54 7.29
N ASP A 16 -11.33 9.75 6.69
CA ASP A 16 -11.72 9.04 5.47
C ASP A 16 -10.96 9.60 4.25
N CYS A 17 -10.33 8.72 3.49
CA CYS A 17 -9.61 9.14 2.29
C CYS A 17 -10.51 9.83 1.26
N ARG A 18 -11.82 9.51 1.25
CA ARG A 18 -12.82 10.16 0.38
C ARG A 18 -13.07 11.63 0.72
N GLU A 19 -12.78 12.03 1.95
CA GLU A 19 -12.88 13.42 2.41
C GLU A 19 -11.54 14.16 2.28
N ILE A 20 -10.43 13.43 2.43
CA ILE A 20 -9.08 14.01 2.49
C ILE A 20 -8.45 14.17 1.10
N LEU A 21 -8.49 13.12 0.25
CA LEU A 21 -7.87 13.19 -1.09
C LEU A 21 -8.38 14.37 -1.92
N PRO A 22 -9.70 14.69 -1.96
CA PRO A 22 -10.19 15.84 -2.74
C PRO A 22 -9.64 17.20 -2.30
N GLN A 23 -9.11 17.30 -1.08
CA GLN A 23 -8.52 18.54 -0.58
C GLN A 23 -7.04 18.70 -0.98
N LEU A 24 -6.40 17.64 -1.48
CA LEU A 24 -5.03 17.71 -1.97
C LEU A 24 -5.02 18.32 -3.39
N PRO A 25 -4.03 19.14 -3.72
CA PRO A 25 -3.92 19.72 -5.07
C PRO A 25 -3.76 18.63 -6.13
N SER A 26 -4.26 18.88 -7.35
CA SER A 26 -3.96 18.04 -8.51
C SER A 26 -2.45 18.03 -8.78
N HIS A 27 -1.94 16.91 -9.29
CA HIS A 27 -0.51 16.73 -9.61
C HIS A 27 0.40 16.99 -8.40
N SER A 28 -0.06 16.62 -7.18
CA SER A 28 0.67 16.85 -5.93
C SER A 28 1.55 15.70 -5.50
N ALA A 29 1.53 14.59 -6.24
CA ALA A 29 2.36 13.44 -5.96
C ALA A 29 2.83 12.74 -7.25
N ASP A 30 3.88 11.94 -7.11
CA ASP A 30 4.47 11.18 -8.19
C ASP A 30 3.84 9.79 -8.35
N LEU A 31 3.27 9.24 -7.26
CA LEU A 31 2.71 7.89 -7.22
C LEU A 31 1.61 7.78 -6.17
N LEU A 32 0.53 7.08 -6.49
CA LEU A 32 -0.36 6.50 -5.51
C LEU A 32 0.05 5.04 -5.31
N GLU A 33 0.50 4.68 -4.10
CA GLU A 33 0.93 3.32 -3.75
C GLU A 33 0.16 2.86 -2.51
N THR A 34 -0.57 1.74 -2.62
CA THR A 34 -1.45 1.31 -1.53
C THR A 34 -1.77 -0.18 -1.59
N ASP A 35 -2.14 -0.72 -0.42
CA ASP A 35 -2.77 -2.04 -0.22
C ASP A 35 -4.25 -1.81 0.15
N PRO A 36 -5.15 -1.66 -0.83
CA PRO A 36 -6.54 -1.30 -0.55
C PRO A 36 -7.29 -2.44 0.14
N PRO A 37 -8.36 -2.17 0.88
CA PRO A 37 -9.23 -3.21 1.42
C PRO A 37 -9.81 -4.06 0.27
N TYR A 38 -9.92 -5.40 0.50
CA TYR A 38 -10.33 -6.35 -0.55
C TYR A 38 -11.79 -6.75 -0.50
N ASN A 39 -12.54 -6.22 0.43
CA ASN A 39 -13.96 -6.57 0.66
C ASN A 39 -14.16 -8.06 0.95
N VAL A 40 -13.30 -8.63 1.79
CA VAL A 40 -13.30 -10.05 2.20
C VAL A 40 -13.71 -10.27 3.65
N GLY A 41 -14.28 -9.25 4.28
CA GLY A 41 -14.83 -9.32 5.62
C GLY A 41 -13.79 -9.21 6.74
N LYS A 42 -12.65 -8.59 6.50
CA LYS A 42 -11.67 -8.33 7.57
C LYS A 42 -12.17 -7.23 8.50
N ASP A 43 -11.88 -7.38 9.78
CA ASP A 43 -12.18 -6.35 10.78
C ASP A 43 -11.02 -5.35 10.87
N TYR A 44 -11.26 -4.15 10.33
CA TYR A 44 -10.36 -3.01 10.45
C TYR A 44 -10.83 -1.96 11.47
N GLY A 45 -11.84 -2.30 12.29
CA GLY A 45 -12.42 -1.39 13.27
C GLY A 45 -13.57 -0.57 12.68
N ILE A 46 -13.37 0.72 12.42
CA ILE A 46 -14.40 1.62 11.88
C ILE A 46 -14.80 1.21 10.46
N TYR A 47 -13.81 0.92 9.61
CA TYR A 47 -14.09 0.49 8.24
C TYR A 47 -14.63 -0.94 8.20
N LYS A 48 -15.76 -1.11 7.53
CA LYS A 48 -16.39 -2.42 7.34
C LYS A 48 -16.03 -2.99 5.97
N ASP A 49 -15.14 -3.98 5.96
CA ASP A 49 -14.62 -4.66 4.75
C ASP A 49 -15.65 -5.67 4.19
N ASN A 50 -16.93 -5.32 4.21
CA ASN A 50 -18.06 -6.12 3.75
C ASN A 50 -19.11 -5.26 3.03
N LEU A 51 -18.65 -4.31 2.23
CA LEU A 51 -19.51 -3.47 1.41
C LEU A 51 -20.29 -4.30 0.39
N LYS A 52 -21.44 -3.81 -0.05
CA LYS A 52 -22.10 -4.36 -1.24
C LYS A 52 -21.12 -4.28 -2.41
N LYS A 53 -21.17 -5.28 -3.28
CA LYS A 53 -20.23 -5.38 -4.42
C LYS A 53 -20.20 -4.11 -5.28
N ALA A 54 -21.37 -3.50 -5.51
CA ALA A 54 -21.46 -2.25 -6.28
C ALA A 54 -20.76 -1.08 -5.59
N ASP A 55 -20.93 -0.95 -4.27
CA ASP A 55 -20.35 0.16 -3.48
C ASP A 55 -18.81 0.01 -3.40
N TYR A 56 -18.32 -1.24 -3.29
CA TYR A 56 -16.89 -1.52 -3.33
C TYR A 56 -16.26 -1.10 -4.66
N TRP A 57 -16.89 -1.47 -5.78
CA TRP A 57 -16.35 -1.11 -7.10
C TRP A 57 -16.54 0.37 -7.42
N ALA A 58 -17.54 1.03 -6.84
CA ALA A 58 -17.65 2.50 -6.90
C ALA A 58 -16.49 3.18 -6.18
N LEU A 59 -16.13 2.70 -4.96
CA LEU A 59 -14.94 3.17 -4.24
C LEU A 59 -13.66 2.94 -5.03
N ALA A 60 -13.48 1.75 -5.61
CA ALA A 60 -12.31 1.42 -6.43
C ALA A 60 -12.19 2.32 -7.66
N SER A 61 -13.30 2.53 -8.37
CA SER A 61 -13.36 3.42 -9.54
C SER A 61 -13.05 4.87 -9.18
N TRP A 62 -13.60 5.33 -8.05
CA TRP A 62 -13.31 6.67 -7.52
C TRP A 62 -11.82 6.82 -7.18
N LEU A 63 -11.19 5.82 -6.54
CA LEU A 63 -9.76 5.83 -6.22
C LEU A 63 -8.88 5.92 -7.48
N VAL A 64 -9.24 5.19 -8.54
CA VAL A 64 -8.56 5.31 -9.84
C VAL A 64 -8.70 6.71 -10.42
N SER A 65 -9.89 7.34 -10.27
CA SER A 65 -10.10 8.73 -10.71
C SER A 65 -9.24 9.72 -9.92
N GLU A 66 -9.14 9.55 -8.60
CA GLU A 66 -8.27 10.37 -7.75
C GLU A 66 -6.78 10.16 -8.07
N SER A 67 -6.36 8.92 -8.38
CA SER A 67 -4.98 8.68 -8.80
C SER A 67 -4.65 9.44 -10.09
N LYS A 68 -5.58 9.49 -11.05
CA LYS A 68 -5.40 10.29 -12.28
C LYS A 68 -5.23 11.78 -11.98
N ARG A 69 -6.01 12.30 -11.05
CA ARG A 69 -5.95 13.71 -10.65
C ARG A 69 -4.67 14.07 -9.89
N LEU A 70 -4.25 13.18 -8.99
CA LEU A 70 -3.16 13.45 -8.05
C LEU A 70 -1.77 13.10 -8.61
N THR A 71 -1.68 12.06 -9.48
CA THR A 71 -0.41 11.44 -9.90
C THR A 71 -0.30 11.21 -11.40
N ASP A 72 -1.13 11.85 -12.21
CA ASP A 72 -1.23 11.58 -13.67
C ASP A 72 -1.54 10.11 -14.00
N GLY A 73 -2.26 9.43 -13.10
CA GLY A 73 -2.65 8.04 -13.28
C GLY A 73 -1.58 7.01 -12.89
N LYS A 74 -0.50 7.43 -12.26
CA LYS A 74 0.52 6.50 -11.75
C LYS A 74 0.04 5.88 -10.45
N ILE A 75 -0.23 4.58 -10.48
CA ILE A 75 -0.74 3.83 -9.35
C ILE A 75 -0.06 2.47 -9.22
N ASN A 76 0.30 2.12 -8.00
CA ASN A 76 0.69 0.77 -7.57
C ASN A 76 -0.34 0.24 -6.59
N LEU A 77 -0.94 -0.90 -6.91
CA LEU A 77 -1.87 -1.61 -6.02
C LEU A 77 -1.25 -2.92 -5.59
N VAL A 78 -1.03 -3.08 -4.29
CA VAL A 78 -0.72 -4.40 -3.71
C VAL A 78 -2.03 -5.14 -3.53
N LEU A 79 -2.19 -6.28 -4.17
CA LEU A 79 -3.43 -7.04 -4.19
C LEU A 79 -3.16 -8.47 -3.72
N GLY A 80 -4.08 -9.01 -2.93
CA GLY A 80 -4.12 -10.44 -2.67
C GLY A 80 -4.42 -11.23 -3.95
N SER A 81 -4.07 -12.50 -3.97
CA SER A 81 -4.32 -13.42 -5.09
C SER A 81 -5.81 -13.84 -5.23
N TYR A 82 -6.74 -13.02 -4.79
CA TYR A 82 -8.18 -13.24 -4.93
C TYR A 82 -8.60 -12.94 -6.39
N GLY A 83 -8.87 -13.99 -7.17
CA GLY A 83 -9.06 -13.88 -8.61
C GLY A 83 -10.10 -12.85 -9.07
N ASP A 84 -11.24 -12.76 -8.37
CA ASP A 84 -12.28 -11.77 -8.72
C ASP A 84 -11.87 -10.33 -8.37
N ILE A 85 -11.14 -10.13 -7.27
CA ILE A 85 -10.62 -8.83 -6.86
C ILE A 85 -9.56 -8.37 -7.86
N LEU A 86 -8.56 -9.20 -8.14
CA LEU A 86 -7.52 -8.89 -9.11
C LEU A 86 -8.12 -8.57 -10.49
N ARG A 87 -9.06 -9.38 -10.97
CA ARG A 87 -9.73 -9.16 -12.26
C ARG A 87 -10.50 -7.84 -12.28
N GLY A 88 -11.23 -7.53 -11.19
CA GLY A 88 -11.99 -6.29 -11.08
C GLY A 88 -11.10 -5.05 -11.11
N TRP A 89 -10.00 -5.04 -10.38
CA TRP A 89 -9.02 -3.95 -10.42
C TRP A 89 -8.35 -3.83 -11.79
N TRP A 90 -8.02 -4.96 -12.42
CA TRP A 90 -7.44 -4.94 -13.77
C TRP A 90 -8.40 -4.38 -14.82
N ASN A 91 -9.70 -4.64 -14.68
CA ASN A 91 -10.71 -4.02 -15.56
C ASN A 91 -10.79 -2.49 -15.40
N LEU A 92 -10.48 -1.94 -14.22
CA LEU A 92 -10.39 -0.51 -13.97
C LEU A 92 -9.08 0.11 -14.47
N LEU A 93 -8.03 -0.70 -14.60
CA LEU A 93 -6.67 -0.32 -14.99
C LEU A 93 -6.17 -1.24 -16.12
N PRO A 94 -6.79 -1.20 -17.31
CA PRO A 94 -6.48 -2.15 -18.40
C PRO A 94 -5.03 -2.00 -18.92
N GLU A 95 -4.40 -0.86 -18.73
CA GLU A 95 -3.01 -0.57 -19.06
C GLU A 95 -2.01 -1.09 -18.03
N ALA A 96 -2.49 -1.54 -16.84
CA ALA A 96 -1.60 -1.96 -15.77
C ALA A 96 -0.80 -3.22 -16.13
N LYS A 97 0.44 -3.24 -15.67
CA LYS A 97 1.30 -4.42 -15.70
C LYS A 97 1.17 -5.18 -14.38
N LEU A 98 1.34 -6.48 -14.44
CA LEU A 98 1.30 -7.37 -13.28
C LEU A 98 2.72 -7.71 -12.83
N ILE A 99 2.98 -7.54 -11.54
CA ILE A 99 4.16 -8.08 -10.87
C ILE A 99 3.69 -9.15 -9.89
N ILE A 100 4.30 -10.32 -9.96
CA ILE A 100 4.04 -11.41 -9.04
C ILE A 100 5.09 -11.39 -7.94
N VAL A 101 4.63 -11.28 -6.70
CA VAL A 101 5.49 -11.30 -5.50
C VAL A 101 5.34 -12.67 -4.86
N LYS A 102 6.37 -13.50 -4.95
CA LYS A 102 6.38 -14.84 -4.36
C LYS A 102 6.39 -14.75 -2.84
N MET A 103 5.55 -15.54 -2.20
CA MET A 103 5.55 -15.71 -0.75
C MET A 103 6.45 -16.87 -0.36
N GLY A 104 7.24 -16.71 0.72
CA GLY A 104 8.19 -17.73 1.17
C GLY A 104 7.55 -18.93 1.89
N ALA A 105 6.33 -18.79 2.41
CA ALA A 105 5.61 -19.85 3.12
C ALA A 105 4.22 -20.08 2.55
N ILE A 106 3.75 -21.30 2.74
CA ILE A 106 2.43 -21.73 2.34
C ILE A 106 1.40 -21.04 3.26
N SER A 107 0.55 -20.19 2.74
CA SER A 107 -0.60 -19.68 3.47
C SER A 107 -1.56 -20.84 3.81
N ARG A 108 -1.79 -21.05 5.11
CA ARG A 108 -2.67 -22.13 5.59
C ARG A 108 -4.16 -21.85 5.38
N ASN A 109 -4.53 -20.67 4.90
CA ASN A 109 -5.93 -20.28 4.69
C ASN A 109 -6.41 -20.58 3.26
N CYS A 110 -6.35 -21.85 2.87
CA CYS A 110 -6.86 -22.25 1.56
C CYS A 110 -8.14 -23.04 1.70
N ALA A 111 -9.25 -22.43 1.31
CA ALA A 111 -10.41 -23.22 0.93
C ALA A 111 -10.03 -24.08 -0.28
N LYS A 112 -10.27 -25.40 -0.20
CA LYS A 112 -10.16 -26.35 -1.32
C LYS A 112 -8.74 -26.68 -1.80
N ASN A 113 -7.77 -26.93 -0.91
CA ASN A 113 -6.47 -27.53 -1.25
C ASN A 113 -5.58 -26.74 -2.23
N LEU A 114 -5.87 -25.48 -2.51
CA LEU A 114 -5.02 -24.61 -3.30
C LEU A 114 -4.24 -23.66 -2.38
N PHE A 115 -2.92 -23.76 -2.36
CA PHE A 115 -2.05 -22.91 -1.55
C PHE A 115 -1.69 -21.65 -2.33
N LEU A 116 -2.06 -20.49 -1.80
CA LEU A 116 -1.67 -19.21 -2.38
C LEU A 116 -0.22 -18.90 -1.99
N GLN A 117 0.66 -18.87 -2.98
CA GLN A 117 2.11 -18.65 -2.79
C GLN A 117 2.59 -17.30 -3.31
N TYR A 118 1.67 -16.40 -3.66
CA TYR A 118 2.03 -15.11 -4.24
C TYR A 118 1.01 -14.02 -3.90
N HIS A 119 1.48 -12.79 -3.91
CA HIS A 119 0.67 -11.58 -4.04
C HIS A 119 0.89 -10.96 -5.41
N CYS A 120 -0.06 -10.14 -5.81
CA CYS A 120 -0.03 -9.43 -7.07
C CYS A 120 0.19 -7.94 -6.81
N VAL A 121 0.98 -7.29 -7.64
CA VAL A 121 1.03 -5.83 -7.72
C VAL A 121 0.60 -5.44 -9.13
N LEU A 122 -0.44 -4.62 -9.22
CA LEU A 122 -0.80 -3.94 -10.46
C LEU A 122 -0.13 -2.58 -10.48
N THR A 123 0.62 -2.28 -11.53
CA THR A 123 1.29 -0.99 -11.71
C THR A 123 0.97 -0.39 -13.07
N THR A 124 0.60 0.89 -13.09
CA THR A 124 0.46 1.67 -14.32
C THR A 124 1.71 2.51 -14.62
N VAL A 125 2.71 2.47 -13.72
CA VAL A 125 3.90 3.31 -13.86
C VAL A 125 4.78 2.83 -15.01
N PRO A 126 5.10 3.69 -15.99
CA PRO A 126 6.11 3.37 -16.99
C PRO A 126 7.46 3.20 -16.29
N SER A 127 8.12 2.09 -16.49
CA SER A 127 9.48 1.88 -15.97
C SER A 127 10.50 2.00 -17.09
N ASN A 128 11.46 2.90 -16.92
CA ASN A 128 12.66 2.98 -17.77
C ASN A 128 13.73 1.95 -17.34
N GLN A 129 13.50 1.27 -16.23
CA GLN A 129 14.36 0.20 -15.73
C GLN A 129 13.79 -1.17 -16.12
N LYS A 130 14.66 -2.15 -16.32
CA LYS A 130 14.25 -3.55 -16.46
C LYS A 130 13.82 -4.08 -15.11
N ILE A 131 12.53 -3.95 -14.79
CA ILE A 131 11.94 -4.51 -13.59
C ILE A 131 11.38 -5.89 -13.94
N PRO A 132 11.82 -6.96 -13.27
CA PRO A 132 11.25 -8.29 -13.49
C PRO A 132 9.79 -8.32 -13.02
N ASP A 133 8.97 -9.09 -13.68
CA ASP A 133 7.57 -9.32 -13.34
C ASP A 133 7.39 -10.39 -12.25
N LEU A 134 8.46 -11.07 -11.85
CA LEU A 134 8.49 -12.02 -10.74
C LEU A 134 9.52 -11.57 -9.69
N TRP A 135 9.06 -11.37 -8.46
CA TRP A 135 9.87 -11.00 -7.30
C TRP A 135 9.88 -12.14 -6.28
N GLU A 136 11.05 -12.74 -6.06
CA GLU A 136 11.25 -13.88 -5.15
C GLU A 136 11.99 -13.49 -3.87
N ASP A 137 12.48 -12.26 -3.77
CA ASP A 137 13.30 -11.75 -2.67
C ASP A 137 12.48 -11.09 -1.55
N ILE A 138 11.15 -11.04 -1.68
CA ILE A 138 10.26 -10.49 -0.66
C ILE A 138 9.82 -11.60 0.29
N ARG A 139 10.00 -11.38 1.59
CA ARG A 139 9.51 -12.28 2.64
C ARG A 139 8.39 -11.62 3.42
N TRP A 140 7.37 -12.39 3.73
CA TRP A 140 6.19 -11.91 4.47
C TRP A 140 6.36 -12.09 5.96
N PRO A 141 5.74 -11.21 6.81
CA PRO A 141 5.77 -11.33 8.25
C PRO A 141 5.23 -12.70 8.72
N GLY A 142 6.01 -13.37 9.57
CA GLY A 142 5.65 -14.71 10.09
C GLY A 142 6.17 -15.88 9.24
N GLU A 143 6.95 -15.63 8.20
CA GLU A 143 7.60 -16.65 7.38
C GLU A 143 9.05 -16.88 7.81
N GLY A 144 9.29 -18.02 8.44
CA GLY A 144 10.62 -18.48 8.82
C GLY A 144 11.14 -17.93 10.16
N TYR A 145 12.23 -18.54 10.67
CA TYR A 145 12.77 -18.35 12.00
C TYR A 145 13.42 -16.98 12.31
N PHE A 146 13.49 -16.05 11.36
CA PHE A 146 14.34 -14.85 11.48
C PHE A 146 13.67 -13.50 11.19
N PHE A 147 12.35 -13.43 10.97
CA PHE A 147 11.69 -12.15 10.62
C PHE A 147 10.45 -11.92 11.47
N ASN A 148 10.68 -11.39 12.68
CA ASN A 148 9.64 -10.76 13.49
C ASN A 148 9.40 -9.32 13.02
N GLU A 149 8.83 -9.12 11.82
CA GLU A 149 8.14 -7.86 11.61
C GLU A 149 6.92 -7.86 12.54
N GLU A 150 6.93 -6.95 13.51
CA GLU A 150 5.84 -6.78 14.45
C GLU A 150 4.58 -6.38 13.68
N ARG A 151 3.49 -7.14 13.80
CA ARG A 151 2.23 -6.84 13.10
C ARG A 151 1.44 -5.71 13.72
N PHE A 152 1.83 -5.19 14.86
CA PHE A 152 1.18 -4.10 15.58
C PHE A 152 -0.33 -4.29 15.78
N GLY A 153 -0.82 -5.55 15.81
CA GLY A 153 -2.24 -5.86 15.90
C GLY A 153 -3.04 -5.58 14.62
N HIS A 154 -2.40 -5.22 13.51
CA HIS A 154 -3.08 -5.00 12.24
C HIS A 154 -3.40 -6.34 11.54
N PRO A 155 -4.65 -6.55 11.03
CA PRO A 155 -5.08 -7.83 10.49
C PRO A 155 -4.42 -8.20 9.16
N ALA A 156 -3.92 -7.21 8.43
CA ALA A 156 -3.26 -7.40 7.14
C ALA A 156 -2.23 -6.29 6.93
N MET A 157 -0.95 -6.58 7.10
CA MET A 157 0.13 -5.62 6.92
C MET A 157 0.98 -6.03 5.72
N THR A 158 1.19 -5.10 4.80
CA THR A 158 2.16 -5.26 3.71
C THR A 158 3.58 -5.30 4.29
N PRO A 159 4.47 -6.20 3.82
CA PRO A 159 5.87 -6.21 4.26
C PRO A 159 6.57 -4.89 3.93
N GLU A 160 7.31 -4.35 4.89
CA GLU A 160 8.07 -3.11 4.68
C GLU A 160 9.09 -3.23 3.54
N ARG A 161 9.70 -4.42 3.39
CA ARG A 161 10.61 -4.72 2.28
C ARG A 161 9.92 -4.61 0.92
N LEU A 162 8.65 -5.02 0.81
CA LEU A 162 7.88 -4.83 -0.42
C LEU A 162 7.62 -3.36 -0.68
N GLY A 163 7.16 -2.60 0.32
CA GLY A 163 6.97 -1.16 0.22
C GLY A 163 8.25 -0.45 -0.23
N ARG A 164 9.39 -0.73 0.41
CA ARG A 164 10.69 -0.14 0.01
C ARG A 164 11.05 -0.43 -1.44
N LYS A 165 10.86 -1.67 -1.88
CA LYS A 165 11.18 -2.07 -3.26
C LYS A 165 10.26 -1.39 -4.27
N LEU A 166 8.96 -1.37 -4.02
CA LEU A 166 7.97 -0.66 -4.86
C LEU A 166 8.31 0.82 -4.95
N THR A 167 8.43 1.49 -3.80
CA THR A 167 8.80 2.90 -3.72
C THR A 167 10.07 3.22 -4.49
N SER A 168 11.14 2.42 -4.31
CA SER A 168 12.42 2.66 -4.99
C SER A 168 12.35 2.45 -6.51
N CYS A 169 11.54 1.48 -6.96
CA CYS A 169 11.42 1.17 -8.38
C CYS A 169 10.53 2.15 -9.14
N PHE A 170 9.52 2.71 -8.49
CA PHE A 170 8.44 3.43 -9.16
C PHE A 170 8.31 4.91 -8.81
N THR A 171 9.08 5.40 -7.83
CA THR A 171 9.07 6.79 -7.43
C THR A 171 10.46 7.40 -7.56
N PRO A 172 10.61 8.58 -8.19
CA PRO A 172 11.91 9.26 -8.27
C PRO A 172 12.44 9.58 -6.87
N GLU A 173 13.73 9.79 -6.76
CA GLU A 173 14.34 10.27 -5.51
C GLU A 173 13.73 11.62 -5.13
N LEU A 174 13.46 11.80 -3.83
CA LEU A 174 12.74 12.97 -3.28
C LEU A 174 11.28 13.12 -3.79
N GLY A 175 10.78 12.16 -4.58
CA GLY A 175 9.40 12.16 -5.04
C GLY A 175 8.41 11.90 -3.90
N THR A 176 7.14 12.20 -4.15
CA THR A 176 6.05 12.11 -3.17
C THR A 176 5.10 10.96 -3.51
N ILE A 177 4.77 10.15 -2.49
CA ILE A 177 3.83 9.03 -2.57
C ILE A 177 2.59 9.37 -1.76
N ILE A 178 1.42 8.97 -2.25
CA ILE A 178 0.17 8.99 -1.48
C ILE A 178 -0.27 7.55 -1.21
N ASP A 179 -0.55 7.25 0.07
CA ASP A 179 -1.16 5.99 0.50
C ASP A 179 -2.52 6.28 1.19
N PRO A 180 -3.64 6.07 0.48
CA PRO A 180 -4.99 6.34 1.00
C PRO A 180 -5.47 5.39 2.10
N PHE A 181 -4.78 4.28 2.33
CA PHE A 181 -5.10 3.25 3.32
C PHE A 181 -3.84 2.83 4.08
N CYS A 182 -3.17 3.81 4.69
CA CYS A 182 -1.80 3.61 5.17
C CYS A 182 -1.69 2.68 6.39
N GLY A 183 -2.79 2.35 7.05
CA GLY A 183 -2.80 1.45 8.20
C GLY A 183 -1.76 1.85 9.24
N VAL A 184 -0.93 0.90 9.63
CA VAL A 184 0.18 1.13 10.57
C VAL A 184 1.41 1.81 9.94
N GLY A 185 1.27 2.41 8.77
CA GLY A 185 2.29 3.27 8.14
C GLY A 185 3.41 2.52 7.41
N THR A 186 3.14 1.35 6.84
CA THR A 186 4.20 0.59 6.15
C THR A 186 4.78 1.34 4.95
N ILE A 187 3.92 1.88 4.07
CA ILE A 187 4.38 2.68 2.91
C ILE A 187 5.06 3.99 3.36
N PRO A 188 4.50 4.79 4.29
CA PRO A 188 5.19 5.95 4.84
C PRO A 188 6.59 5.67 5.40
N VAL A 189 6.74 4.61 6.21
CA VAL A 189 8.05 4.20 6.76
C VAL A 189 9.00 3.77 5.63
N ALA A 190 8.51 2.98 4.69
CA ALA A 190 9.29 2.54 3.53
C ALA A 190 9.77 3.73 2.70
N ALA A 191 8.89 4.68 2.38
CA ALA A 191 9.23 5.89 1.63
C ALA A 191 10.32 6.72 2.32
N LYS A 192 10.15 6.98 3.62
CA LYS A 192 11.14 7.70 4.43
C LYS A 192 12.51 7.00 4.40
N SER A 193 12.54 5.66 4.51
CA SER A 193 13.79 4.88 4.53
C SER A 193 14.58 4.92 3.23
N VAL A 194 13.96 5.34 2.14
CA VAL A 194 14.58 5.46 0.81
C VAL A 194 14.55 6.89 0.26
N ASN A 195 14.46 7.89 1.14
CA ASN A 195 14.48 9.32 0.81
C ASN A 195 13.36 9.76 -0.14
N ARG A 196 12.12 9.31 0.12
CA ARG A 196 10.91 9.77 -0.56
C ARG A 196 9.96 10.40 0.45
N HIS A 197 9.19 11.39 -0.01
CA HIS A 197 8.10 11.96 0.78
C HIS A 197 6.86 11.07 0.71
N SER A 198 6.05 11.08 1.77
CA SER A 198 4.78 10.37 1.75
C SER A 198 3.66 11.11 2.45
N ILE A 199 2.45 10.92 1.93
CA ILE A 199 1.20 11.35 2.53
C ILE A 199 0.40 10.09 2.78
N GLY A 200 0.22 9.72 4.06
CA GLY A 200 -0.60 8.60 4.49
C GLY A 200 -1.97 9.07 4.98
N ILE A 201 -3.02 8.34 4.68
CA ILE A 201 -4.36 8.59 5.20
C ILE A 201 -4.85 7.30 5.86
N GLU A 202 -5.40 7.42 7.08
CA GLU A 202 -5.89 6.30 7.85
C GLU A 202 -7.14 6.71 8.62
N ILE A 203 -8.18 5.89 8.56
CA ILE A 203 -9.47 6.17 9.20
C ILE A 203 -9.48 5.77 10.69
N GLU A 204 -8.63 4.81 11.07
CA GLU A 204 -8.58 4.28 12.42
C GLU A 204 -7.50 4.99 13.23
N GLU A 205 -7.88 5.76 14.25
CA GLU A 205 -6.95 6.59 15.02
C GLU A 205 -5.83 5.77 15.69
N LYS A 206 -6.15 4.56 16.18
CA LYS A 206 -5.14 3.67 16.76
C LYS A 206 -4.03 3.28 15.78
N TYR A 207 -4.35 3.17 14.48
CA TYR A 207 -3.36 2.90 13.45
C TYR A 207 -2.59 4.16 13.06
N CYS A 208 -3.23 5.33 13.07
CA CYS A 208 -2.54 6.62 12.93
C CYS A 208 -1.48 6.81 14.01
N GLU A 209 -1.79 6.48 15.29
CA GLU A 209 -0.83 6.55 16.39
C GLU A 209 0.36 5.62 16.18
N ILE A 210 0.10 4.37 15.77
CA ILE A 210 1.17 3.41 15.47
C ILE A 210 2.02 3.90 14.29
N ALA A 211 1.40 4.36 13.22
CA ALA A 211 2.09 4.89 12.05
C ALA A 211 2.96 6.11 12.40
N ALA A 212 2.44 7.05 13.20
CA ALA A 212 3.18 8.20 13.68
C ALA A 212 4.40 7.80 14.50
N ARG A 213 4.23 6.84 15.45
CA ARG A 213 5.34 6.32 16.27
C ARG A 213 6.40 5.64 15.41
N ARG A 214 6.02 4.83 14.42
CA ARG A 214 6.95 4.16 13.50
C ARG A 214 7.70 5.18 12.62
N CYS A 215 7.01 6.17 12.11
CA CYS A 215 7.61 7.22 11.29
C CYS A 215 8.50 8.18 12.09
N SER A 216 8.24 8.36 13.41
CA SER A 216 9.09 9.19 14.28
C SER A 216 10.42 8.56 14.63
N GLN A 217 10.58 7.23 14.44
CA GLN A 217 11.85 6.57 14.67
C GLN A 217 12.87 7.07 13.64
N GLU A 218 14.01 7.53 14.13
CA GLU A 218 15.13 7.89 13.26
C GLU A 218 15.67 6.63 12.58
N VAL A 219 15.80 6.68 11.27
CA VAL A 219 16.58 5.68 10.54
C VAL A 219 18.04 5.95 10.90
N MET A 220 18.61 5.17 11.83
CA MET A 220 20.05 5.23 12.06
C MET A 220 20.76 4.78 10.79
N GLU A 221 21.37 5.73 10.06
CA GLU A 221 22.31 5.40 9.01
C GLU A 221 23.48 4.69 9.67
N LEU A 222 23.56 3.36 9.53
CA LEU A 222 24.79 2.65 9.75
C LEU A 222 25.75 3.13 8.65
N LYS A 223 26.60 4.10 8.98
CA LYS A 223 27.78 4.38 8.15
C LYS A 223 28.66 3.14 8.20
N VAL A 224 28.59 2.35 7.12
CA VAL A 224 29.52 1.25 6.83
C VAL A 224 30.75 1.83 6.11
#